data_5fca4d2d66a432515575d0cda440581b
#
_entry.id   5fca4d2d66a432515575d0cda440581b
#
_cell.length_a   1.000
_cell.length_b   1.000
_cell.length_c   1.000
_cell.angle_alpha   90.00
_cell.angle_beta   90.00
_cell.angle_gamma   90.00
#
_symmetry.space_group_name_H-M   'P 1'
#
loop_
_entity.id
_entity.type
_entity.pdbx_description
1 polymer ?
#
loop_
_entity_poly.entity_id
_entity_poly.type
_entity_poly.pdbx_seq_one_letter_code
_entity_poly.pdbx_strand_id
1 'polypeptide(L)'
;MPAPQQSDSAGEPRQPAEDRRHMIRRRTLTLLIIVLLIGVPAGYLVISANQSRDSGKDKEEKYSATGLSAGWPSRVQRRIYQIPIPVPSYKVAYYETNNWRTSRLYVQFETEDEELDGYLKSMGADRDDLKQDDITISARDQKITGWDFSRKGPWYGFVHKQKNPAPTKDVVVNMSDPDHPFVYVVSRTVP
;
A
#
# COMPACT_ATOMS: atom_id res chain seq x y z
N MET A 1 21.54 97.50 36.38
CA MET A 1 21.08 96.27 37.04
C MET A 1 20.02 95.66 36.14
N PRO A 2 20.31 94.65 35.45
CA PRO A 2 19.28 93.89 34.70
C PRO A 2 18.92 92.59 35.43
N ALA A 3 17.66 92.23 35.36
CA ALA A 3 17.04 91.02 35.94
C ALA A 3 17.37 89.75 35.13
N PRO A 4 17.38 88.59 35.77
CA PRO A 4 17.67 87.39 35.09
C PRO A 4 16.46 86.85 34.35
N GLN A 5 16.67 86.29 33.14
CA GLN A 5 15.70 85.61 32.30
C GLN A 5 15.50 84.17 32.79
N GLN A 6 14.25 83.80 32.96
CA GLN A 6 13.81 82.45 33.17
C GLN A 6 13.91 81.67 31.85
N SER A 7 14.61 80.58 31.89
CA SER A 7 14.63 79.61 30.81
C SER A 7 13.43 78.66 30.92
N ASP A 8 12.58 78.72 29.92
CA ASP A 8 11.49 77.77 29.69
C ASP A 8 12.04 76.33 29.42
N SER A 9 11.70 75.47 30.28
CA SER A 9 11.93 74.00 30.05
C SER A 9 10.89 73.52 29.08
N ALA A 10 11.33 73.20 27.85
CA ALA A 10 10.52 72.55 26.86
C ALA A 10 10.06 71.14 27.35
N GLY A 11 8.75 70.97 27.44
CA GLY A 11 8.13 69.70 27.79
C GLY A 11 8.35 68.64 26.70
N GLU A 12 8.88 67.57 27.13
CA GLU A 12 8.96 66.32 26.30
C GLU A 12 7.56 65.93 25.81
N PRO A 13 7.38 65.54 24.52
CA PRO A 13 6.11 65.06 24.03
C PRO A 13 5.82 63.69 24.60
N ARG A 14 4.80 63.56 25.44
CA ARG A 14 4.24 62.29 25.88
C ARG A 14 3.68 61.54 24.68
N GLN A 15 4.34 60.47 24.28
CA GLN A 15 3.85 59.55 23.28
C GLN A 15 2.49 58.92 23.70
N PRO A 16 1.49 58.87 22.81
CA PRO A 16 0.15 58.44 23.15
C PRO A 16 0.11 56.95 23.52
N ALA A 17 -0.62 56.62 24.58
CA ALA A 17 -0.81 55.24 25.07
C ALA A 17 -1.59 54.31 24.08
N GLU A 18 -2.08 54.87 22.98
CA GLU A 18 -2.81 54.13 21.93
C GLU A 18 -1.91 53.22 21.08
N ASP A 19 -0.64 53.52 20.93
CA ASP A 19 0.29 52.76 20.09
C ASP A 19 0.60 51.35 20.62
N ARG A 20 0.56 51.17 21.95
CA ARG A 20 0.80 49.83 22.54
C ARG A 20 -0.32 48.83 22.25
N ARG A 21 -1.56 49.24 22.25
CA ARG A 21 -2.72 48.37 21.97
C ARG A 21 -2.77 47.91 20.50
N HIS A 22 -2.42 48.82 19.60
CA HIS A 22 -2.31 48.50 18.18
C HIS A 22 -1.14 47.57 17.88
N MET A 23 -0.01 47.74 18.53
CA MET A 23 1.17 46.90 18.37
C MET A 23 0.92 45.46 18.92
N ILE A 24 0.25 45.31 20.04
CA ILE A 24 -0.13 44.01 20.61
C ILE A 24 -1.14 43.30 19.68
N ARG A 25 -2.16 43.99 19.20
CA ARG A 25 -3.15 43.40 18.29
C ARG A 25 -2.51 42.93 16.98
N ARG A 26 -1.60 43.66 16.39
CA ARG A 26 -0.86 43.28 15.19
C ARG A 26 0.01 42.04 15.44
N ARG A 27 0.74 42.00 16.54
CA ARG A 27 1.57 40.82 16.92
C ARG A 27 0.73 39.59 17.17
N THR A 28 -0.41 39.72 17.87
CA THR A 28 -1.33 38.62 18.12
C THR A 28 -1.95 38.09 16.82
N LEU A 29 -2.35 39.01 15.92
CA LEU A 29 -2.90 38.63 14.61
C LEU A 29 -1.86 37.92 13.76
N THR A 30 -0.62 38.39 13.73
CA THR A 30 0.48 37.76 13.00
C THR A 30 0.79 36.36 13.55
N LEU A 31 0.84 36.18 14.87
CA LEU A 31 1.03 34.89 15.50
C LEU A 31 -0.13 33.92 15.19
N LEU A 32 -1.36 34.40 15.20
CA LEU A 32 -2.54 33.63 14.87
C LEU A 32 -2.49 33.16 13.41
N ILE A 33 -2.10 34.02 12.49
CA ILE A 33 -1.91 33.70 11.07
C ILE A 33 -0.82 32.64 10.89
N ILE A 34 0.32 32.78 11.58
CA ILE A 34 1.44 31.82 11.51
C ILE A 34 1.00 30.45 12.05
N VAL A 35 0.32 30.43 13.20
CA VAL A 35 -0.20 29.17 13.79
C VAL A 35 -1.22 28.51 12.87
N LEU A 36 -2.09 29.27 12.20
CA LEU A 36 -3.06 28.76 11.24
C LEU A 36 -2.39 28.22 9.97
N LEU A 37 -1.38 28.95 9.47
CA LEU A 37 -0.69 28.63 8.22
C LEU A 37 0.19 27.38 8.35
N ILE A 38 0.73 27.12 9.54
CA ILE A 38 1.54 25.91 9.81
C ILE A 38 0.69 24.81 10.43
N GLY A 39 -0.21 25.15 11.36
CA GLY A 39 -0.99 24.18 12.11
C GLY A 39 -2.03 23.43 11.28
N VAL A 40 -2.67 24.12 10.33
CA VAL A 40 -3.68 23.49 9.46
C VAL A 40 -3.06 22.45 8.51
N PRO A 41 -1.99 22.75 7.74
CA PRO A 41 -1.34 21.77 6.90
C PRO A 41 -0.73 20.61 7.70
N ALA A 42 -0.09 20.90 8.84
CA ALA A 42 0.46 19.88 9.71
C ALA A 42 -0.63 18.95 10.28
N GLY A 43 -1.74 19.51 10.73
CA GLY A 43 -2.91 18.74 11.18
C GLY A 43 -3.51 17.89 10.08
N TYR A 44 -3.62 18.42 8.87
CA TYR A 44 -4.09 17.67 7.70
C TYR A 44 -3.17 16.50 7.35
N LEU A 45 -1.85 16.70 7.39
CA LEU A 45 -0.88 15.63 7.14
C LEU A 45 -0.97 14.51 8.19
N VAL A 46 -1.16 14.85 9.46
CA VAL A 46 -1.33 13.86 10.55
C VAL A 46 -2.63 13.07 10.36
N ILE A 47 -3.75 13.75 10.05
CA ILE A 47 -5.04 13.11 9.81
C ILE A 47 -4.97 12.21 8.57
N SER A 48 -4.39 12.71 7.47
CA SER A 48 -4.22 11.94 6.24
C SER A 48 -3.32 10.72 6.42
N ALA A 49 -2.23 10.83 7.18
CA ALA A 49 -1.36 9.72 7.51
C ALA A 49 -2.05 8.66 8.39
N ASN A 50 -2.87 9.08 9.35
CA ASN A 50 -3.64 8.16 10.19
C ASN A 50 -4.77 7.47 9.41
N GLN A 51 -5.50 8.20 8.57
CA GLN A 51 -6.57 7.64 7.75
C GLN A 51 -6.03 6.65 6.70
N SER A 52 -4.84 6.88 6.18
CA SER A 52 -4.14 5.93 5.30
C SER A 52 -3.69 4.67 6.05
N ARG A 53 -3.32 4.79 7.33
CA ARG A 53 -2.96 3.66 8.20
C ARG A 53 -4.18 2.85 8.65
N ASP A 54 -5.28 3.49 8.97
CA ASP A 54 -6.49 2.82 9.46
C ASP A 54 -7.21 2.05 8.35
N SER A 55 -7.30 2.59 7.14
CA SER A 55 -7.83 1.85 5.98
C SER A 55 -6.94 0.68 5.54
N GLY A 56 -5.67 0.67 5.91
CA GLY A 56 -4.76 -0.48 5.78
C GLY A 56 -5.00 -1.52 6.86
N LYS A 57 -5.15 -1.12 8.11
CA LYS A 57 -5.28 -2.00 9.28
C LYS A 57 -6.52 -2.90 9.24
N ASP A 58 -7.68 -2.38 8.87
CA ASP A 58 -8.92 -3.17 8.77
C ASP A 58 -8.84 -4.27 7.71
N LYS A 59 -8.04 -4.04 6.66
CA LYS A 59 -7.74 -5.04 5.63
C LYS A 59 -6.61 -5.98 6.07
N GLU A 60 -5.62 -5.48 6.80
CA GLU A 60 -4.53 -6.26 7.36
C GLU A 60 -5.01 -7.18 8.49
N GLU A 61 -5.95 -6.77 9.34
CA GLU A 61 -6.48 -7.60 10.43
C GLU A 61 -7.16 -8.88 9.91
N LYS A 62 -7.81 -8.82 8.76
CA LYS A 62 -8.44 -9.98 8.12
C LYS A 62 -7.44 -10.98 7.52
N TYR A 63 -6.22 -10.51 7.21
CA TYR A 63 -5.15 -11.32 6.60
C TYR A 63 -3.83 -11.25 7.38
N SER A 64 -3.78 -10.55 8.51
CA SER A 64 -2.58 -10.32 9.32
C SER A 64 -1.92 -11.62 9.85
N ALA A 65 -2.70 -12.70 9.95
CA ALA A 65 -2.16 -14.03 10.22
C ALA A 65 -1.42 -14.65 9.03
N THR A 66 -1.57 -14.09 7.82
CA THR A 66 -1.10 -14.70 6.55
C THR A 66 -0.13 -13.82 5.75
N GLY A 67 0.21 -12.61 6.21
CA GLY A 67 1.07 -11.68 5.46
C GLY A 67 0.45 -11.13 4.17
N LEU A 68 -0.76 -11.55 3.80
CA LEU A 68 -1.47 -11.12 2.59
C LEU A 68 -2.32 -9.88 2.86
N SER A 69 -2.38 -8.98 1.89
CA SER A 69 -3.29 -7.82 1.87
C SER A 69 -4.46 -8.09 0.94
N ALA A 70 -5.69 -7.87 1.43
CA ALA A 70 -6.87 -8.00 0.57
C ALA A 70 -6.89 -6.94 -0.52
N GLY A 71 -7.20 -7.36 -1.73
CA GLY A 71 -7.37 -6.50 -2.89
C GLY A 71 -6.50 -6.91 -4.06
N TRP A 72 -6.55 -6.09 -5.10
CA TRP A 72 -5.83 -6.34 -6.34
C TRP A 72 -4.43 -5.75 -6.27
N PRO A 73 -3.39 -6.47 -6.73
CA PRO A 73 -2.07 -5.85 -6.99
C PRO A 73 -2.23 -4.70 -7.97
N SER A 74 -1.41 -3.66 -7.83
CA SER A 74 -1.40 -2.53 -8.76
C SER A 74 -1.14 -2.99 -10.21
N ARG A 75 -1.55 -2.17 -11.18
CA ARG A 75 -1.27 -2.46 -12.60
C ARG A 75 0.23 -2.60 -12.87
N VAL A 76 1.06 -1.85 -12.16
CA VAL A 76 2.53 -1.91 -12.29
C VAL A 76 3.04 -3.25 -11.79
N GLN A 77 2.62 -3.70 -10.60
CA GLN A 77 2.99 -5.01 -10.05
C GLN A 77 2.56 -6.14 -10.99
N ARG A 78 1.29 -6.15 -11.44
CA ARG A 78 0.81 -7.18 -12.38
C ARG A 78 1.61 -7.22 -13.69
N ARG A 79 2.10 -6.08 -14.17
CA ARG A 79 2.95 -6.01 -15.37
C ARG A 79 4.35 -6.54 -15.12
N ILE A 80 5.00 -6.11 -14.00
CA ILE A 80 6.36 -6.54 -13.65
C ILE A 80 6.41 -8.05 -13.45
N TYR A 81 5.47 -8.57 -12.66
CA TYR A 81 5.41 -10.00 -12.31
C TYR A 81 4.63 -10.84 -13.32
N GLN A 82 4.07 -10.22 -14.34
CA GLN A 82 3.30 -10.87 -15.42
C GLN A 82 2.20 -11.79 -14.87
N ILE A 83 1.44 -11.34 -13.87
CA ILE A 83 0.29 -12.06 -13.34
C ILE A 83 -0.99 -11.42 -13.88
N PRO A 84 -1.59 -11.96 -14.94
CA PRO A 84 -2.90 -11.56 -15.42
C PRO A 84 -3.97 -12.19 -14.51
N ILE A 85 -4.60 -11.41 -13.65
CA ILE A 85 -5.73 -11.89 -12.85
C ILE A 85 -6.98 -11.79 -13.72
N PRO A 86 -7.73 -12.89 -13.94
CA PRO A 86 -8.93 -12.87 -14.78
C PRO A 86 -10.06 -12.03 -14.15
N VAL A 87 -11.06 -11.72 -14.94
CA VAL A 87 -12.27 -11.02 -14.49
C VAL A 87 -13.49 -11.77 -15.03
N PRO A 88 -14.35 -12.25 -14.13
CA PRO A 88 -14.41 -11.96 -12.69
C PRO A 88 -13.39 -12.78 -11.86
N SER A 89 -12.92 -12.17 -10.78
CA SER A 89 -12.16 -12.85 -9.73
C SER A 89 -12.58 -12.35 -8.35
N TYR A 90 -12.65 -13.26 -7.42
CA TYR A 90 -13.13 -13.04 -6.05
C TYR A 90 -12.02 -13.35 -5.04
N LYS A 91 -12.16 -12.93 -3.80
CA LYS A 91 -11.22 -13.23 -2.70
C LYS A 91 -9.76 -12.93 -3.05
N VAL A 92 -9.54 -11.92 -3.89
CA VAL A 92 -8.19 -11.53 -4.33
C VAL A 92 -7.40 -10.99 -3.15
N ALA A 93 -6.21 -11.53 -2.94
CA ALA A 93 -5.25 -11.02 -1.98
C ALA A 93 -3.82 -11.18 -2.53
N TYR A 94 -2.93 -10.30 -2.08
CA TYR A 94 -1.55 -10.30 -2.56
C TYR A 94 -0.57 -9.86 -1.47
N TYR A 95 0.69 -10.21 -1.68
CA TYR A 95 1.82 -9.74 -0.89
C TYR A 95 3.06 -9.62 -1.78
N GLU A 96 3.89 -8.62 -1.57
CA GLU A 96 5.13 -8.43 -2.33
C GLU A 96 6.33 -8.42 -1.39
N THR A 97 7.37 -9.16 -1.75
CA THR A 97 8.66 -9.13 -1.07
C THR A 97 9.73 -8.70 -2.04
N ASN A 98 10.50 -7.69 -1.66
CA ASN A 98 11.62 -7.18 -2.45
C ASN A 98 12.90 -7.37 -1.66
N ASN A 99 13.85 -8.08 -2.24
CA ASN A 99 15.21 -8.09 -1.76
C ASN A 99 16.20 -7.88 -2.93
N TRP A 100 17.45 -7.61 -2.62
CA TRP A 100 18.45 -7.24 -3.62
C TRP A 100 18.74 -8.30 -4.70
N ARG A 101 18.37 -9.57 -4.47
CA ARG A 101 18.58 -10.68 -5.41
C ARG A 101 17.33 -11.15 -6.11
N THR A 102 16.18 -11.02 -5.48
CA THR A 102 14.95 -11.63 -6.00
C THR A 102 13.75 -10.89 -5.44
N SER A 103 12.88 -10.44 -6.31
CA SER A 103 11.57 -9.92 -5.94
C SER A 103 10.50 -10.98 -6.21
N ARG A 104 9.50 -11.05 -5.33
CA ARG A 104 8.37 -11.99 -5.45
C ARG A 104 7.06 -11.28 -5.23
N LEU A 105 6.10 -11.61 -6.07
CA LEU A 105 4.70 -11.27 -5.87
C LEU A 105 3.91 -12.57 -5.61
N TYR A 106 3.27 -12.62 -4.47
CA TYR A 106 2.33 -13.65 -4.06
C TYR A 106 0.94 -13.17 -4.36
N VAL A 107 0.13 -13.96 -5.03
CA VAL A 107 -1.26 -13.62 -5.35
C VAL A 107 -2.13 -14.84 -5.13
N GLN A 108 -3.29 -14.66 -4.54
CA GLN A 108 -4.36 -15.65 -4.52
C GLN A 108 -5.64 -15.03 -5.05
N PHE A 109 -6.47 -15.82 -5.69
CA PHE A 109 -7.80 -15.43 -6.15
C PHE A 109 -8.67 -16.67 -6.42
N GLU A 110 -9.97 -16.47 -6.29
CA GLU A 110 -10.99 -17.42 -6.74
C GLU A 110 -11.52 -16.90 -8.08
N THR A 111 -11.77 -17.77 -9.03
CA THR A 111 -12.28 -17.40 -10.36
C THR A 111 -13.30 -18.42 -10.85
N GLU A 112 -13.99 -18.15 -11.94
CA GLU A 112 -14.87 -19.10 -12.59
C GLU A 112 -14.05 -20.11 -13.40
N ASP A 113 -14.62 -21.30 -13.64
CA ASP A 113 -13.95 -22.39 -14.34
C ASP A 113 -13.51 -22.00 -15.75
N GLU A 114 -14.36 -21.29 -16.49
CA GLU A 114 -14.06 -20.81 -17.84
C GLU A 114 -12.89 -19.80 -17.85
N GLU A 115 -12.80 -18.96 -16.83
CA GLU A 115 -11.74 -17.96 -16.69
C GLU A 115 -10.40 -18.59 -16.30
N LEU A 116 -10.41 -19.74 -15.62
CA LEU A 116 -9.18 -20.49 -15.35
C LEU A 116 -8.50 -20.92 -16.65
N ASP A 117 -9.27 -21.38 -17.64
CA ASP A 117 -8.72 -21.74 -18.95
C ASP A 117 -8.06 -20.54 -19.66
N GLY A 118 -8.72 -19.38 -19.61
CA GLY A 118 -8.17 -18.14 -20.13
C GLY A 118 -6.88 -17.74 -19.43
N TYR A 119 -6.84 -17.93 -18.10
CA TYR A 119 -5.65 -17.66 -17.29
C TYR A 119 -4.48 -18.60 -17.66
N LEU A 120 -4.70 -19.90 -17.77
CA LEU A 120 -3.67 -20.86 -18.19
C LEU A 120 -3.17 -20.56 -19.59
N LYS A 121 -4.07 -20.32 -20.56
CA LYS A 121 -3.71 -19.95 -21.94
C LYS A 121 -2.85 -18.68 -22.00
N SER A 122 -3.07 -17.71 -21.11
CA SER A 122 -2.25 -16.50 -21.04
C SER A 122 -0.79 -16.78 -20.68
N MET A 123 -0.51 -17.94 -20.09
CA MET A 123 0.82 -18.45 -19.78
C MET A 123 1.32 -19.50 -20.80
N GLY A 124 0.57 -19.72 -21.87
CA GLY A 124 0.91 -20.74 -22.87
C GLY A 124 0.74 -22.18 -22.33
N ALA A 125 -0.16 -22.37 -21.37
CA ALA A 125 -0.48 -23.64 -20.75
C ALA A 125 -1.97 -23.97 -20.93
N ASP A 126 -2.32 -25.21 -20.64
CA ASP A 126 -3.70 -25.68 -20.58
C ASP A 126 -3.92 -26.58 -19.34
N ARG A 127 -5.09 -27.18 -19.22
CA ARG A 127 -5.41 -28.02 -18.06
C ARG A 127 -4.57 -29.31 -18.00
N ASP A 128 -4.11 -29.80 -19.13
CA ASP A 128 -3.29 -31.03 -19.19
C ASP A 128 -1.88 -30.76 -18.64
N ASP A 129 -1.43 -29.50 -18.59
CA ASP A 129 -0.18 -29.11 -17.94
C ASP A 129 -0.28 -29.10 -16.42
N LEU A 130 -1.49 -29.04 -15.86
CA LEU A 130 -1.73 -29.09 -14.42
C LEU A 130 -1.52 -30.52 -13.89
N LYS A 131 -0.52 -30.69 -13.05
CA LYS A 131 -0.20 -32.00 -12.44
C LYS A 131 -0.94 -32.15 -11.12
N GLN A 132 -1.71 -33.24 -11.01
CA GLN A 132 -2.41 -33.54 -9.78
C GLN A 132 -1.42 -33.81 -8.64
N ASP A 133 -1.77 -33.34 -7.44
CA ASP A 133 -0.99 -33.46 -6.20
C ASP A 133 0.43 -32.85 -6.26
N ASP A 134 0.72 -32.00 -7.27
CA ASP A 134 1.99 -31.29 -7.39
C ASP A 134 1.89 -29.88 -6.74
N ILE A 135 2.43 -29.74 -5.54
CA ILE A 135 2.50 -28.45 -4.85
C ILE A 135 3.78 -27.74 -5.25
N THR A 136 3.72 -26.93 -6.31
CA THR A 136 4.87 -26.22 -6.88
C THR A 136 5.39 -25.07 -6.00
N ILE A 137 4.55 -24.54 -5.09
CA ILE A 137 4.89 -23.45 -4.18
C ILE A 137 5.70 -23.99 -3.01
N SER A 138 6.90 -23.43 -2.80
CA SER A 138 7.83 -23.87 -1.77
C SER A 138 7.28 -23.71 -0.34
N ALA A 139 7.72 -24.57 0.58
CA ALA A 139 7.35 -24.48 1.99
C ALA A 139 7.69 -23.12 2.62
N ARG A 140 8.79 -22.47 2.15
CA ARG A 140 9.15 -21.12 2.56
C ARG A 140 8.08 -20.10 2.14
N ASP A 141 7.64 -20.16 0.89
CA ASP A 141 6.66 -19.22 0.34
C ASP A 141 5.28 -19.45 0.98
N GLN A 142 4.91 -20.70 1.26
CA GLN A 142 3.72 -21.07 2.04
C GLN A 142 3.74 -20.43 3.44
N LYS A 143 4.90 -20.49 4.13
CA LYS A 143 5.06 -19.90 5.47
C LYS A 143 4.94 -18.37 5.44
N ILE A 144 5.44 -17.72 4.39
CA ILE A 144 5.36 -16.26 4.23
C ILE A 144 3.92 -15.80 4.06
N THR A 145 3.13 -16.54 3.29
CA THR A 145 1.75 -16.20 2.94
C THR A 145 0.71 -16.81 3.88
N GLY A 146 1.11 -17.78 4.72
CA GLY A 146 0.19 -18.56 5.54
C GLY A 146 -0.68 -19.52 4.75
N TRP A 147 -0.31 -19.84 3.52
CA TRP A 147 -1.01 -20.84 2.71
C TRP A 147 -0.76 -22.23 3.26
N ASP A 148 -1.82 -23.04 3.34
CA ASP A 148 -1.79 -24.40 3.83
C ASP A 148 -2.36 -25.36 2.76
N PHE A 149 -1.47 -26.06 2.10
CA PHE A 149 -1.80 -27.06 1.07
C PHE A 149 -1.86 -28.49 1.63
N SER A 150 -1.75 -28.66 2.96
CA SER A 150 -1.89 -29.97 3.62
C SER A 150 -3.36 -30.43 3.71
N ARG A 151 -4.30 -29.51 3.52
CA ARG A 151 -5.73 -29.80 3.54
C ARG A 151 -6.12 -30.68 2.34
N LYS A 152 -7.21 -31.48 2.51
CA LYS A 152 -7.74 -32.27 1.40
C LYS A 152 -8.05 -31.38 0.19
N GLY A 153 -7.39 -31.70 -0.96
CA GLY A 153 -7.66 -31.16 -2.28
C GLY A 153 -8.76 -31.93 -3.01
N PRO A 154 -8.93 -31.75 -4.31
CA PRO A 154 -7.84 -31.92 -5.29
C PRO A 154 -7.00 -30.66 -5.50
N TRP A 155 -5.69 -30.83 -5.48
CA TRP A 155 -4.68 -29.83 -5.75
C TRP A 155 -3.99 -30.12 -7.07
N TYR A 156 -3.70 -29.07 -7.82
CA TYR A 156 -3.00 -29.17 -9.10
C TYR A 156 -1.89 -28.14 -9.15
N GLY A 157 -0.73 -28.52 -9.67
CA GLY A 157 0.41 -27.64 -9.78
C GLY A 157 0.94 -27.46 -11.18
N PHE A 158 1.47 -26.28 -11.45
CA PHE A 158 2.09 -25.94 -12.73
C PHE A 158 3.22 -24.93 -12.52
N VAL A 159 4.34 -25.10 -13.23
CA VAL A 159 5.47 -24.14 -13.20
C VAL A 159 5.66 -23.54 -14.58
N HIS A 160 5.37 -22.27 -14.70
CA HIS A 160 5.65 -21.51 -15.91
C HIS A 160 7.06 -20.93 -15.85
N LYS A 161 8.01 -21.55 -16.55
CA LYS A 161 9.40 -21.10 -16.66
C LYS A 161 9.58 -20.25 -17.89
N GLN A 162 10.16 -19.06 -17.69
CA GLN A 162 10.55 -18.17 -18.77
C GLN A 162 12.05 -17.88 -18.74
N LYS A 163 12.60 -17.45 -19.88
CA LYS A 163 13.99 -17.02 -19.95
C LYS A 163 14.14 -15.64 -19.28
N ASN A 164 15.16 -15.48 -18.43
CA ASN A 164 15.47 -14.19 -17.82
C ASN A 164 15.55 -13.06 -18.88
N PRO A 165 15.04 -11.86 -18.57
CA PRO A 165 14.55 -11.38 -17.26
C PRO A 165 13.07 -11.66 -16.96
N ALA A 166 12.36 -12.42 -17.79
CA ALA A 166 10.95 -12.71 -17.56
C ALA A 166 10.74 -13.57 -16.29
N PRO A 167 9.66 -13.33 -15.51
CA PRO A 167 9.44 -13.99 -14.24
C PRO A 167 9.11 -15.47 -14.40
N THR A 168 9.61 -16.30 -13.49
CA THR A 168 9.12 -17.67 -13.29
C THR A 168 7.92 -17.64 -12.35
N LYS A 169 6.88 -18.42 -12.65
CA LYS A 169 5.66 -18.52 -11.84
C LYS A 169 5.45 -19.94 -11.38
N ASP A 170 5.26 -20.10 -10.07
CA ASP A 170 4.78 -21.34 -9.47
C ASP A 170 3.29 -21.15 -9.21
N VAL A 171 2.46 -22.04 -9.75
CA VAL A 171 1.00 -21.98 -9.69
C VAL A 171 0.48 -23.22 -8.99
N VAL A 172 -0.44 -23.05 -8.05
CA VAL A 172 -1.20 -24.13 -7.43
C VAL A 172 -2.68 -23.79 -7.51
N VAL A 173 -3.48 -24.74 -7.93
CA VAL A 173 -4.94 -24.60 -8.09
C VAL A 173 -5.64 -25.58 -7.17
N ASN A 174 -6.59 -25.11 -6.39
CA ASN A 174 -7.54 -25.93 -5.64
C ASN A 174 -8.82 -26.10 -6.46
N MET A 175 -9.20 -27.31 -6.74
CA MET A 175 -10.41 -27.67 -7.49
C MET A 175 -11.47 -28.34 -6.60
N SER A 176 -11.47 -28.05 -5.28
CA SER A 176 -12.49 -28.56 -4.36
C SER A 176 -13.89 -28.07 -4.72
N ASP A 177 -14.00 -26.90 -5.30
CA ASP A 177 -15.18 -26.38 -5.99
C ASP A 177 -14.80 -26.24 -7.47
N PRO A 178 -15.26 -27.17 -8.35
CA PRO A 178 -14.91 -27.14 -9.76
C PRO A 178 -15.41 -25.90 -10.49
N ASP A 179 -16.56 -25.35 -10.09
CA ASP A 179 -17.15 -24.15 -10.71
C ASP A 179 -16.41 -22.88 -10.29
N HIS A 180 -15.75 -22.90 -9.11
CA HIS A 180 -15.02 -21.79 -8.54
C HIS A 180 -13.62 -22.19 -8.05
N PRO A 181 -12.71 -22.51 -8.98
CA PRO A 181 -11.34 -22.87 -8.64
C PRO A 181 -10.61 -21.75 -7.92
N PHE A 182 -9.79 -22.11 -6.94
CA PHE A 182 -8.99 -21.17 -6.17
C PHE A 182 -7.52 -21.26 -6.59
N VAL A 183 -6.95 -20.17 -7.05
CA VAL A 183 -5.61 -20.10 -7.65
C VAL A 183 -4.64 -19.41 -6.71
N TYR A 184 -3.47 -20.00 -6.52
CA TYR A 184 -2.34 -19.47 -5.77
C TYR A 184 -1.14 -19.34 -6.70
N VAL A 185 -0.51 -18.18 -6.69
CA VAL A 185 0.60 -17.88 -7.61
C VAL A 185 1.75 -17.22 -6.86
N VAL A 186 2.95 -17.70 -7.12
CA VAL A 186 4.19 -17.03 -6.73
C VAL A 186 4.97 -16.69 -8.00
N SER A 187 5.05 -15.41 -8.33
CA SER A 187 5.88 -14.92 -9.44
C SER A 187 7.20 -14.38 -8.93
N ARG A 188 8.30 -14.86 -9.50
CA ARG A 188 9.67 -14.50 -9.10
C ARG A 188 10.40 -13.81 -10.24
N THR A 189 10.94 -12.62 -9.97
CA THR A 189 11.86 -11.91 -10.87
C THR A 189 13.25 -11.85 -10.27
N VAL A 190 14.25 -11.96 -11.11
CA VAL A 190 15.66 -11.72 -10.76
C VAL A 190 16.03 -10.42 -11.47
N PRO A 191 16.44 -9.37 -10.73
CA PRO A 191 16.84 -8.07 -11.32
C PRO A 191 18.10 -8.19 -12.14
#